data_5291619ab636331e392828bf457fd495
#
_entry.id   5291619ab636331e392828bf457fd495
#
_cell.length_a   1.000
_cell.length_b   1.000
_cell.length_c   1.000
_cell.angle_alpha   90.00
_cell.angle_beta   90.00
_cell.angle_gamma   90.00
#
_symmetry.space_group_name_H-M   'P 1'
#
loop_
_entity.id
_entity.type
_entity.pdbx_description
1 polymer ?
#
loop_
_entity_poly.entity_id
_entity_poly.type
_entity_poly.pdbx_seq_one_letter_code
_entity_poly.pdbx_strand_id
1 'polypeptide(L)'
;MTGRHSVLLAVLIGIGVICVGCDAPAPAAVQSPAREDLEAKIKALEALIPDQAHIMADVGEHFTNLWFAGRAENWPLADFYLGETKSHLRWAVRRIPIRKDNRGQDINLVNILEAFENSQLTQLKQVIDGKNKAGFERIYKESLTVCYACHKAADKPYLRPQIPSEPASRIMNFDPGANWPL
;
A
#
# COMPACT_ATOMS: atom_id res chain seq x y z
N MET A 1 89.45 -27.08 10.28
CA MET A 1 88.86 -28.40 10.08
C MET A 1 87.65 -28.25 9.20
N THR A 2 87.71 -28.85 8.09
CA THR A 2 86.94 -28.74 6.88
C THR A 2 85.62 -29.51 6.97
N GLY A 3 84.51 -28.94 6.55
CA GLY A 3 83.23 -29.62 6.35
C GLY A 3 82.53 -29.08 5.12
N ARG A 4 82.71 -29.71 3.99
CA ARG A 4 82.03 -29.46 2.70
C ARG A 4 80.62 -30.05 2.79
N HIS A 5 79.60 -29.25 2.58
CA HIS A 5 78.24 -29.74 2.34
C HIS A 5 77.87 -29.47 0.88
N SER A 6 77.65 -30.53 0.17
CA SER A 6 77.16 -30.55 -1.20
C SER A 6 75.72 -30.12 -1.25
N VAL A 7 75.41 -29.14 -2.08
CA VAL A 7 74.00 -28.75 -2.39
C VAL A 7 73.55 -29.51 -3.62
N LEU A 8 72.57 -30.39 -3.39
CA LEU A 8 71.81 -31.04 -4.48
C LEU A 8 70.72 -30.10 -5.00
N LEU A 9 70.88 -29.72 -6.27
CA LEU A 9 69.90 -28.88 -6.98
C LEU A 9 68.81 -29.80 -7.56
N ALA A 10 67.63 -29.81 -6.97
CA ALA A 10 66.46 -30.47 -7.50
C ALA A 10 65.73 -29.56 -8.49
N VAL A 11 65.75 -29.91 -9.76
CA VAL A 11 64.97 -29.23 -10.80
C VAL A 11 63.56 -29.82 -10.79
N LEU A 12 62.58 -29.06 -10.31
CA LEU A 12 61.17 -29.40 -10.42
C LEU A 12 60.65 -28.86 -11.73
N ILE A 13 60.36 -29.71 -12.68
CA ILE A 13 59.65 -29.41 -13.92
C ILE A 13 58.19 -29.33 -13.58
N GLY A 14 57.64 -28.10 -13.43
CA GLY A 14 56.21 -27.88 -13.25
C GLY A 14 55.47 -28.01 -14.60
N ILE A 15 54.69 -29.07 -14.75
CA ILE A 15 53.75 -29.20 -15.86
C ILE A 15 52.55 -28.33 -15.53
N GLY A 16 52.51 -27.16 -16.16
CA GLY A 16 51.33 -26.25 -16.10
C GLY A 16 50.18 -26.86 -16.90
N VAL A 17 49.17 -27.36 -16.20
CA VAL A 17 47.88 -27.68 -16.83
C VAL A 17 47.13 -26.38 -17.09
N ILE A 18 47.11 -25.97 -18.35
CA ILE A 18 46.24 -24.84 -18.80
C ILE A 18 44.83 -25.40 -18.92
N CYS A 19 44.02 -25.17 -17.89
CA CYS A 19 42.56 -25.35 -17.98
C CYS A 19 42.01 -24.24 -18.87
N VAL A 20 41.82 -24.51 -20.16
CA VAL A 20 41.00 -23.68 -21.02
C VAL A 20 39.56 -23.84 -20.54
N GLY A 21 39.08 -22.88 -19.73
CA GLY A 21 37.68 -22.78 -19.34
C GLY A 21 36.82 -22.55 -20.58
N CYS A 22 36.10 -23.57 -21.00
CA CYS A 22 35.02 -23.38 -21.97
C CYS A 22 33.90 -22.63 -21.25
N ASP A 23 33.89 -21.31 -21.34
CA ASP A 23 32.68 -20.50 -21.05
C ASP A 23 31.65 -20.82 -22.15
N ALA A 24 30.93 -21.94 -21.96
CA ALA A 24 29.74 -22.19 -22.74
C ALA A 24 28.68 -21.14 -22.33
N PRO A 25 28.13 -20.37 -23.29
CA PRO A 25 27.04 -19.44 -22.94
C PRO A 25 25.92 -20.24 -22.27
N ALA A 26 25.43 -19.73 -21.12
CA ALA A 26 24.31 -20.32 -20.42
C ALA A 26 23.15 -20.51 -21.41
N PRO A 27 22.50 -21.69 -21.48
CA PRO A 27 21.40 -21.89 -22.42
C PRO A 27 20.33 -20.85 -22.14
N ALA A 28 19.95 -20.07 -23.16
CA ALA A 28 18.83 -19.14 -23.09
C ALA A 28 17.62 -19.94 -22.57
N ALA A 29 17.03 -19.48 -21.47
CA ALA A 29 15.90 -20.14 -20.87
C ALA A 29 14.75 -20.20 -21.90
N VAL A 30 14.52 -21.36 -22.48
CA VAL A 30 13.40 -21.59 -23.41
C VAL A 30 12.14 -21.41 -22.59
N GLN A 31 11.40 -20.32 -22.84
CA GLN A 31 10.12 -20.10 -22.21
C GLN A 31 9.17 -21.20 -22.67
N SER A 32 8.63 -21.98 -21.74
CA SER A 32 7.67 -23.03 -22.09
C SER A 32 6.34 -22.40 -22.48
N PRO A 33 5.57 -22.98 -23.44
CA PRO A 33 4.24 -22.47 -23.82
C PRO A 33 3.29 -22.30 -22.62
N ALA A 34 3.43 -23.14 -21.59
CA ALA A 34 2.66 -23.04 -20.35
C ALA A 34 3.02 -21.77 -19.54
N ARG A 35 4.26 -21.33 -19.59
CA ARG A 35 4.70 -20.08 -18.91
C ARG A 35 4.15 -18.86 -19.64
N GLU A 36 4.19 -18.84 -20.97
CA GLU A 36 3.65 -17.73 -21.76
C GLU A 36 2.13 -17.60 -21.57
N ASP A 37 1.38 -18.71 -21.52
CA ASP A 37 -0.05 -18.72 -21.22
C ASP A 37 -0.34 -18.20 -19.82
N LEU A 38 0.45 -18.58 -18.84
CA LEU A 38 0.30 -18.07 -17.46
C LEU A 38 0.61 -16.57 -17.37
N GLU A 39 1.65 -16.10 -18.02
CA GLU A 39 2.00 -14.67 -18.05
C GLU A 39 0.91 -13.84 -18.75
N ALA A 40 0.33 -14.36 -19.84
CA ALA A 40 -0.80 -13.72 -20.51
C ALA A 40 -2.05 -13.64 -19.60
N LYS A 41 -2.36 -14.71 -18.88
CA LYS A 41 -3.47 -14.73 -17.91
C LYS A 41 -3.23 -13.76 -16.75
N ILE A 42 -2.02 -13.69 -16.21
CA ILE A 42 -1.67 -12.73 -15.15
C ILE A 42 -1.90 -11.30 -15.67
N LYS A 43 -1.38 -10.97 -16.84
CA LYS A 43 -1.56 -9.65 -17.45
C LYS A 43 -3.05 -9.30 -17.69
N ALA A 44 -3.86 -10.27 -18.11
CA ALA A 44 -5.28 -10.07 -18.28
C ALA A 44 -6.00 -9.81 -16.94
N LEU A 45 -5.63 -10.54 -15.88
CA LEU A 45 -6.15 -10.30 -14.53
C LEU A 45 -5.72 -8.94 -13.96
N GLU A 46 -4.47 -8.55 -14.16
CA GLU A 46 -3.96 -7.24 -13.75
C GLU A 46 -4.71 -6.08 -14.42
N ALA A 47 -5.13 -6.25 -15.67
CA ALA A 47 -5.91 -5.25 -16.40
C ALA A 47 -7.35 -5.10 -15.86
N LEU A 48 -7.88 -6.09 -15.15
CA LEU A 48 -9.20 -6.03 -14.51
C LEU A 48 -9.17 -5.36 -13.13
N ILE A 49 -7.99 -5.21 -12.52
CA ILE A 49 -7.87 -4.59 -11.20
C ILE A 49 -8.06 -3.07 -11.35
N PRO A 50 -9.00 -2.43 -10.61
CA PRO A 50 -9.17 -0.99 -10.62
C PRO A 50 -7.85 -0.25 -10.33
N ASP A 51 -7.68 0.90 -10.96
CA ASP A 51 -6.54 1.76 -10.65
C ASP A 51 -6.70 2.40 -9.25
N GLN A 52 -5.63 2.97 -8.74
CA GLN A 52 -5.65 3.58 -7.40
C GLN A 52 -6.64 4.75 -7.31
N ALA A 53 -6.93 5.45 -8.40
CA ALA A 53 -7.85 6.58 -8.39
C ALA A 53 -9.29 6.12 -8.17
N HIS A 54 -9.71 5.01 -8.81
CA HIS A 54 -11.01 4.41 -8.57
C HIS A 54 -11.14 3.92 -7.11
N ILE A 55 -10.14 3.22 -6.59
CA ILE A 55 -10.15 2.78 -5.19
C ILE A 55 -10.21 3.98 -4.23
N MET A 56 -9.53 5.08 -4.54
CA MET A 56 -9.60 6.30 -3.72
C MET A 56 -10.95 7.03 -3.84
N ALA A 57 -11.71 6.86 -4.92
CA ALA A 57 -13.09 7.33 -5.00
C ALA A 57 -13.97 6.61 -3.98
N ASP A 58 -13.83 5.28 -3.86
CA ASP A 58 -14.53 4.48 -2.85
C ASP A 58 -14.15 4.90 -1.42
N VAL A 59 -12.84 5.17 -1.17
CA VAL A 59 -12.39 5.76 0.11
C VAL A 59 -13.13 7.07 0.38
N GLY A 60 -13.26 7.95 -0.62
CA GLY A 60 -13.97 9.22 -0.51
C GLY A 60 -15.46 9.03 -0.19
N GLU A 61 -16.12 8.06 -0.84
CA GLU A 61 -17.52 7.73 -0.57
C GLU A 61 -17.71 7.23 0.86
N HIS A 62 -16.95 6.22 1.27
CA HIS A 62 -17.07 5.63 2.61
C HIS A 62 -16.72 6.64 3.71
N PHE A 63 -15.68 7.43 3.52
CA PHE A 63 -15.29 8.44 4.49
C PHE A 63 -16.32 9.58 4.58
N THR A 64 -16.96 9.95 3.47
CA THR A 64 -18.08 10.88 3.46
C THR A 64 -19.26 10.33 4.27
N ASN A 65 -19.69 9.10 3.98
CA ASN A 65 -20.81 8.48 4.68
C ASN A 65 -20.53 8.24 6.17
N LEU A 66 -19.26 7.97 6.53
CA LEU A 66 -18.81 7.90 7.92
C LEU A 66 -19.14 9.19 8.71
N TRP A 67 -18.90 10.36 8.09
CA TRP A 67 -19.22 11.65 8.72
C TRP A 67 -20.70 11.77 9.07
N PHE A 68 -21.59 11.43 8.15
CA PHE A 68 -23.03 11.53 8.38
C PHE A 68 -23.53 10.49 9.37
N ALA A 69 -23.02 9.26 9.32
CA ALA A 69 -23.34 8.23 10.28
C ALA A 69 -22.96 8.63 11.72
N GLY A 70 -21.73 9.11 11.91
CA GLY A 70 -21.27 9.54 13.23
C GLY A 70 -22.00 10.79 13.77
N ARG A 71 -22.33 11.75 12.89
CA ARG A 71 -23.12 12.92 13.27
C ARG A 71 -24.56 12.60 13.63
N ALA A 72 -25.15 11.63 12.97
CA ALA A 72 -26.47 11.10 13.30
C ALA A 72 -26.44 10.17 14.53
N GLU A 73 -25.26 9.92 15.10
CA GLU A 73 -25.06 8.98 16.21
C GLU A 73 -25.47 7.54 15.88
N ASN A 74 -25.50 7.20 14.58
CA ASN A 74 -25.69 5.84 14.10
C ASN A 74 -24.35 5.08 14.19
N TRP A 75 -23.99 4.70 15.41
CA TRP A 75 -22.68 4.12 15.71
C TRP A 75 -22.40 2.81 15.00
N PRO A 76 -23.36 1.88 14.82
CA PRO A 76 -23.14 0.69 14.01
C PRO A 76 -22.82 1.03 12.55
N LEU A 77 -23.51 2.01 11.95
CA LEU A 77 -23.28 2.45 10.60
C LEU A 77 -21.94 3.22 10.48
N ALA A 78 -21.58 4.00 11.50
CA ALA A 78 -20.28 4.66 11.56
C ALA A 78 -19.13 3.65 11.64
N ASP A 79 -19.26 2.60 12.43
CA ASP A 79 -18.26 1.53 12.52
C ASP A 79 -18.10 0.78 11.18
N PHE A 80 -19.21 0.47 10.52
CA PHE A 80 -19.20 -0.11 9.18
C PHE A 80 -18.42 0.75 8.19
N TYR A 81 -18.73 2.05 8.08
CA TYR A 81 -18.04 2.94 7.14
C TYR A 81 -16.57 3.19 7.50
N LEU A 82 -16.22 3.18 8.78
CA LEU A 82 -14.82 3.20 9.19
C LEU A 82 -14.08 1.95 8.71
N GLY A 83 -14.70 0.78 8.83
CA GLY A 83 -14.18 -0.50 8.34
C GLY A 83 -13.94 -0.48 6.84
N GLU A 84 -14.93 -0.04 6.06
CA GLU A 84 -14.83 0.09 4.61
C GLU A 84 -13.76 1.08 4.19
N THR A 85 -13.68 2.26 4.84
CA THR A 85 -12.63 3.24 4.62
C THR A 85 -11.23 2.63 4.79
N LYS A 86 -11.01 1.90 5.89
CA LYS A 86 -9.72 1.22 6.16
C LYS A 86 -9.42 0.15 5.12
N SER A 87 -10.43 -0.65 4.74
CA SER A 87 -10.28 -1.71 3.73
C SER A 87 -9.84 -1.15 2.39
N HIS A 88 -10.48 -0.08 1.91
CA HIS A 88 -10.17 0.55 0.63
C HIS A 88 -8.85 1.32 0.66
N LEU A 89 -8.48 1.97 1.77
CA LEU A 89 -7.13 2.55 1.95
C LEU A 89 -6.04 1.50 1.83
N ARG A 90 -6.21 0.34 2.48
CA ARG A 90 -5.27 -0.79 2.36
C ARG A 90 -5.20 -1.31 0.93
N TRP A 91 -6.34 -1.38 0.23
CA TRP A 91 -6.38 -1.80 -1.17
C TRP A 91 -5.64 -0.80 -2.07
N ALA A 92 -5.90 0.51 -1.92
CA ALA A 92 -5.21 1.56 -2.67
C ALA A 92 -3.69 1.50 -2.50
N VAL A 93 -3.21 1.27 -1.27
CA VAL A 93 -1.78 1.15 -0.97
C VAL A 93 -1.19 -0.16 -1.49
N ARG A 94 -1.91 -1.30 -1.40
CA ARG A 94 -1.47 -2.55 -2.04
C ARG A 94 -1.35 -2.43 -3.57
N ARG A 95 -2.24 -1.64 -4.20
CA ARG A 95 -2.20 -1.41 -5.65
C ARG A 95 -0.95 -0.63 -6.07
N ILE A 96 -0.58 0.41 -5.29
CA ILE A 96 0.64 1.21 -5.51
C ILE A 96 1.27 1.48 -4.15
N PRO A 97 2.20 0.64 -3.68
CA PRO A 97 2.81 0.80 -2.35
C PRO A 97 3.82 1.94 -2.30
N ILE A 98 4.46 2.25 -3.42
CA ILE A 98 5.46 3.31 -3.55
C ILE A 98 5.08 4.20 -4.73
N ARG A 99 5.08 5.50 -4.51
CA ARG A 99 4.96 6.52 -5.57
C ARG A 99 6.25 7.31 -5.67
N LYS A 100 6.48 7.92 -6.82
CA LYS A 100 7.52 8.94 -6.96
C LYS A 100 6.91 10.34 -6.89
N ASP A 101 7.61 11.25 -6.22
CA ASP A 101 7.30 12.66 -6.29
C ASP A 101 7.81 13.27 -7.61
N ASN A 102 7.59 14.59 -7.81
CA ASN A 102 8.04 15.32 -8.99
C ASN A 102 9.57 15.44 -9.12
N ARG A 103 10.33 15.04 -8.08
CA ARG A 103 11.79 14.99 -8.06
C ARG A 103 12.32 13.56 -8.24
N GLY A 104 11.42 12.59 -8.44
CA GLY A 104 11.75 11.17 -8.58
C GLY A 104 12.06 10.45 -7.27
N GLN A 105 11.80 11.08 -6.11
CA GLN A 105 12.01 10.46 -4.79
C GLN A 105 10.86 9.51 -4.47
N ASP A 106 11.19 8.42 -3.81
CA ASP A 106 10.21 7.41 -3.41
C ASP A 106 9.37 7.88 -2.21
N ILE A 107 8.07 7.82 -2.37
CA ILE A 107 7.07 8.06 -1.33
C ILE A 107 6.49 6.71 -0.92
N ASN A 108 6.82 6.25 0.28
CA ASN A 108 6.34 4.99 0.81
C ASN A 108 4.93 5.17 1.39
N LEU A 109 3.91 4.77 0.61
CA LEU A 109 2.50 4.87 1.02
C LEU A 109 2.13 3.86 2.10
N VAL A 110 2.87 2.74 2.21
CA VAL A 110 2.65 1.74 3.27
C VAL A 110 2.91 2.37 4.64
N ASN A 111 4.07 3.01 4.81
CA ASN A 111 4.44 3.66 6.07
C ASN A 111 3.48 4.80 6.44
N ILE A 112 3.02 5.57 5.44
CA ILE A 112 2.05 6.66 5.66
C ILE A 112 0.72 6.09 6.14
N LEU A 113 0.22 5.02 5.51
CA LEU A 113 -1.02 4.37 5.92
C LEU A 113 -0.90 3.76 7.31
N GLU A 114 0.20 3.06 7.60
CA GLU A 114 0.45 2.48 8.92
C GLU A 114 0.43 3.53 10.03
N ALA A 115 1.09 4.66 9.81
CA ALA A 115 1.05 5.78 10.75
C ALA A 115 -0.39 6.32 10.96
N PHE A 116 -1.18 6.43 9.89
CA PHE A 116 -2.57 6.87 9.95
C PHE A 116 -3.47 5.85 10.66
N GLU A 117 -3.31 4.56 10.39
CA GLU A 117 -4.05 3.49 11.06
C GLU A 117 -3.76 3.44 12.56
N ASN A 118 -2.48 3.59 12.94
CA ASN A 118 -2.05 3.56 14.34
C ASN A 118 -2.35 4.87 15.10
N SER A 119 -2.86 5.89 14.44
CA SER A 119 -3.22 7.18 15.05
C SER A 119 -4.70 7.52 14.87
N GLN A 120 -5.08 8.36 13.91
CA GLN A 120 -6.44 8.88 13.78
C GLN A 120 -7.48 7.80 13.51
N LEU A 121 -7.19 6.77 12.69
CA LEU A 121 -8.18 5.71 12.43
C LEU A 121 -8.44 4.84 13.66
N THR A 122 -7.43 4.61 14.50
CA THR A 122 -7.59 3.96 15.80
C THR A 122 -8.40 4.85 16.77
N GLN A 123 -8.12 6.16 16.82
CA GLN A 123 -8.88 7.11 17.64
C GLN A 123 -10.34 7.24 17.16
N LEU A 124 -10.60 7.25 15.83
CA LEU A 124 -11.96 7.20 15.29
C LEU A 124 -12.72 5.96 15.81
N LYS A 125 -12.08 4.79 15.79
CA LYS A 125 -12.70 3.58 16.32
C LYS A 125 -13.03 3.73 17.81
N GLN A 126 -12.12 4.25 18.60
CA GLN A 126 -12.32 4.45 20.04
C GLN A 126 -13.50 5.39 20.36
N VAL A 127 -13.62 6.52 19.64
CA VAL A 127 -14.72 7.47 19.87
C VAL A 127 -16.05 6.94 19.34
N ILE A 128 -16.07 6.11 18.30
CA ILE A 128 -17.25 5.40 17.81
C ILE A 128 -17.72 4.37 18.84
N ASP A 129 -16.81 3.54 19.35
CA ASP A 129 -17.13 2.54 20.39
C ASP A 129 -17.63 3.20 21.68
N GLY A 130 -17.01 4.32 22.05
CA GLY A 130 -17.42 5.13 23.20
C GLY A 130 -18.64 6.01 22.93
N LYS A 131 -19.24 5.99 21.74
CA LYS A 131 -20.38 6.80 21.33
C LYS A 131 -20.18 8.30 21.61
N ASN A 132 -18.94 8.78 21.42
CA ASN A 132 -18.53 10.15 21.73
C ASN A 132 -18.59 11.04 20.48
N LYS A 133 -19.73 11.71 20.28
CA LYS A 133 -19.95 12.58 19.11
C LYS A 133 -18.94 13.71 18.99
N ALA A 134 -18.66 14.43 20.07
CA ALA A 134 -17.71 15.55 20.03
C ALA A 134 -16.27 15.07 19.70
N GLY A 135 -15.86 13.94 20.30
CA GLY A 135 -14.61 13.28 19.96
C GLY A 135 -14.56 12.84 18.52
N PHE A 136 -15.64 12.23 18.01
CA PHE A 136 -15.76 11.80 16.62
C PHE A 136 -15.56 12.96 15.64
N GLU A 137 -16.32 14.07 15.83
CA GLU A 137 -16.22 15.23 14.93
C GLU A 137 -14.81 15.83 14.92
N ARG A 138 -14.13 15.88 16.06
CA ARG A 138 -12.76 16.37 16.16
C ARG A 138 -11.78 15.47 15.43
N ILE A 139 -11.79 14.16 15.72
CA ILE A 139 -10.84 13.20 15.10
C ILE A 139 -11.10 13.05 13.59
N TYR A 140 -12.35 13.11 13.16
CA TYR A 140 -12.68 13.13 11.74
C TYR A 140 -11.99 14.30 11.01
N LYS A 141 -12.06 15.52 11.56
CA LYS A 141 -11.41 16.71 11.00
C LYS A 141 -9.88 16.57 10.98
N GLU A 142 -9.30 16.02 12.03
CA GLU A 142 -7.87 15.72 12.09
C GLU A 142 -7.47 14.69 11.02
N SER A 143 -8.31 13.70 10.77
CA SER A 143 -8.11 12.70 9.71
C SER A 143 -8.08 13.32 8.32
N LEU A 144 -8.92 14.32 8.02
CA LEU A 144 -8.85 15.06 6.75
C LEU A 144 -7.50 15.75 6.55
N THR A 145 -6.89 16.23 7.64
CA THR A 145 -5.54 16.83 7.58
C THR A 145 -4.49 15.80 7.20
N VAL A 146 -4.58 14.57 7.73
CA VAL A 146 -3.68 13.47 7.36
C VAL A 146 -3.89 13.06 5.90
N CYS A 147 -5.14 12.94 5.45
CA CYS A 147 -5.46 12.67 4.04
C CYS A 147 -4.82 13.72 3.12
N TYR A 148 -4.93 15.00 3.46
CA TYR A 148 -4.32 16.06 2.66
C TYR A 148 -2.79 16.03 2.71
N ALA A 149 -2.20 15.70 3.85
CA ALA A 149 -0.74 15.56 3.96
C ALA A 149 -0.22 14.44 3.03
N CYS A 150 -0.92 13.29 2.97
CA CYS A 150 -0.59 12.20 2.05
C CYS A 150 -0.73 12.65 0.58
N HIS A 151 -1.82 13.35 0.21
CA HIS A 151 -2.01 13.87 -1.15
C HIS A 151 -0.89 14.84 -1.53
N LYS A 152 -0.46 15.72 -0.63
CA LYS A 152 0.68 16.62 -0.89
C LYS A 152 1.98 15.86 -1.08
N ALA A 153 2.25 14.87 -0.21
CA ALA A 153 3.44 14.03 -0.33
C ALA A 153 3.48 13.27 -1.67
N ALA A 154 2.32 12.80 -2.13
CA ALA A 154 2.16 12.11 -3.42
C ALA A 154 2.09 13.07 -4.63
N ASP A 155 2.48 14.34 -4.48
CA ASP A 155 2.48 15.38 -5.50
C ASP A 155 1.09 15.66 -6.12
N LYS A 156 0.05 15.62 -5.26
CA LYS A 156 -1.34 15.92 -5.62
C LYS A 156 -1.95 16.99 -4.71
N PRO A 157 -1.31 18.18 -4.54
CA PRO A 157 -1.79 19.21 -3.62
C PRO A 157 -3.13 19.83 -4.02
N TYR A 158 -3.59 19.59 -5.23
CA TYR A 158 -4.90 20.01 -5.73
C TYR A 158 -6.05 19.11 -5.24
N LEU A 159 -5.78 17.89 -4.76
CA LEU A 159 -6.77 17.02 -4.12
C LEU A 159 -6.88 17.40 -2.64
N ARG A 160 -7.86 18.27 -2.34
CA ARG A 160 -8.06 18.86 -1.01
C ARG A 160 -9.30 18.29 -0.35
N PRO A 161 -9.16 17.32 0.59
CA PRO A 161 -10.29 16.82 1.36
C PRO A 161 -10.94 17.94 2.17
N GLN A 162 -12.26 17.86 2.33
CA GLN A 162 -13.04 18.83 3.10
C GLN A 162 -14.12 18.11 3.91
N ILE A 163 -14.72 18.81 4.87
CA ILE A 163 -15.91 18.30 5.55
C ILE A 163 -17.03 18.23 4.53
N PRO A 164 -17.68 17.04 4.34
CA PRO A 164 -18.72 16.91 3.34
C PRO A 164 -20.01 17.66 3.75
N SER A 165 -20.68 18.25 2.77
CA SER A 165 -21.95 18.97 2.97
C SER A 165 -23.18 18.08 2.79
N GLU A 166 -23.04 16.97 2.05
CA GLU A 166 -24.11 16.00 1.79
C GLU A 166 -23.55 14.56 1.77
N PRO A 167 -24.37 13.53 2.08
CA PRO A 167 -23.97 12.15 1.98
C PRO A 167 -23.60 11.75 0.54
N ALA A 168 -22.62 10.87 0.38
CA ALA A 168 -22.29 10.28 -0.91
C ALA A 168 -23.37 9.30 -1.38
N SER A 169 -23.93 8.51 -0.47
CA SER A 169 -25.03 7.58 -0.77
C SER A 169 -26.39 8.22 -0.49
N ARG A 170 -27.18 8.44 -1.54
CA ARG A 170 -28.54 8.99 -1.43
C ARG A 170 -29.60 7.96 -1.02
N ILE A 171 -29.28 6.67 -1.09
CA ILE A 171 -30.20 5.58 -0.73
C ILE A 171 -29.98 5.08 0.70
N MET A 172 -29.01 5.61 1.42
CA MET A 172 -28.71 5.20 2.79
C MET A 172 -29.42 6.12 3.78
N ASN A 173 -30.21 5.52 4.67
CA ASN A 173 -30.78 6.26 5.80
C ASN A 173 -29.81 6.28 6.97
N PHE A 174 -29.43 7.46 7.42
CA PHE A 174 -28.47 7.66 8.52
C PHE A 174 -29.14 7.76 9.88
N ASP A 175 -30.50 7.86 9.95
CA ASP A 175 -31.24 7.89 11.22
C ASP A 175 -31.17 6.51 11.89
N PRO A 176 -30.58 6.41 13.11
CA PRO A 176 -30.51 5.14 13.84
C PRO A 176 -31.87 4.64 14.33
N GLY A 177 -32.89 5.51 14.39
CA GLY A 177 -34.23 5.17 14.79
C GLY A 177 -35.18 4.82 13.64
N ALA A 178 -34.70 4.87 12.40
CA ALA A 178 -35.54 4.60 11.24
C ALA A 178 -36.05 3.16 11.21
N ASN A 179 -37.33 3.02 10.93
CA ASN A 179 -37.92 1.69 10.70
C ASN A 179 -37.72 1.25 9.26
N TRP A 180 -37.51 -0.05 9.07
CA TRP A 180 -37.43 -0.69 7.76
C TRP A 180 -38.50 -1.81 7.66
N PRO A 181 -39.19 -1.97 6.51
CA PRO A 181 -39.25 -1.03 5.37
C PRO A 181 -40.01 0.25 5.68
N LEU A 182 -39.69 1.34 4.91
CA LEU A 182 -40.38 2.64 5.04
C LEU A 182 -41.81 2.55 4.59
#